data_1c621a07bfa77bf38d3b7e0fffa7144a
#
_entry.id   1c621a07bfa77bf38d3b7e0fffa7144a
#
_cell.length_a   1.000
_cell.length_b   1.000
_cell.length_c   1.000
_cell.angle_alpha   90.00
_cell.angle_beta   90.00
_cell.angle_gamma   90.00
#
_symmetry.space_group_name_H-M   'P 1'
#
loop_
_entity.id
_entity.type
_entity.pdbx_description
1 polymer ?
#
loop_
_entity_poly.entity_id
_entity_poly.type
_entity_poly.pdbx_seq_one_letter_code
_entity_poly.pdbx_strand_id
1 'polypeptide(L)'
;MTSGGQGIAGQVERATDRLSRRRVGVVMAAGPPGGVHTAARGDTGRGATPDAHTLFEIGSVTKVFTALLLADGVVRGQWRLDTPVRDLLPTGTDLPGGDDDPITLQHLATHTSGLPRTPGRLGLRENLAHVRTGADPYVDLTESNVLAGLRGLRPRRHPGQGTPRYSNLGFGLLGIAMTSATGADFGALVRDRICGPLGMPDTVTEDQMTDDQRRRTALGHRSRRRGAEPWPLRGMPGAGALRSTAADMTRFLAAHLDPSTTDLEDAVRLTQATPPSGPERMGLGWHRAGPGTLWHNGGTGGFRSITVVDTVGRTLAVTLVNQTRGADLPTFRLLRAIGP
;
A
#
# COMPACT_ATOMS: atom_id res chain seq x y z
N MET A 1 -38.10 24.33 6.26
CA MET A 1 -36.96 24.20 7.19
C MET A 1 -36.08 23.12 6.65
N THR A 2 -35.09 23.48 5.85
CA THR A 2 -34.16 22.56 5.20
C THR A 2 -33.22 22.00 6.27
N SER A 3 -33.25 20.68 6.47
CA SER A 3 -32.32 19.96 7.32
C SER A 3 -30.90 20.24 6.81
N GLY A 4 -30.13 21.03 7.57
CA GLY A 4 -28.78 21.42 7.21
C GLY A 4 -27.91 20.21 6.96
N GLY A 5 -27.60 19.94 5.70
CA GLY A 5 -26.55 19.04 5.28
C GLY A 5 -25.25 19.52 5.90
N GLN A 6 -24.81 18.84 6.94
CA GLN A 6 -23.54 19.16 7.59
C GLN A 6 -22.46 18.91 6.54
N GLY A 7 -21.75 19.95 6.10
CA GLY A 7 -20.75 19.88 5.04
C GLY A 7 -19.69 18.81 5.28
N ILE A 8 -18.95 18.43 4.24
CA ILE A 8 -17.91 17.38 4.24
C ILE A 8 -16.96 17.56 5.43
N ALA A 9 -16.54 18.81 5.68
CA ALA A 9 -15.68 19.16 6.81
C ALA A 9 -16.23 18.63 8.15
N GLY A 10 -17.50 18.94 8.45
CA GLY A 10 -18.13 18.48 9.70
C GLY A 10 -18.28 16.95 9.78
N GLN A 11 -18.42 16.27 8.64
CA GLN A 11 -18.49 14.80 8.61
C GLN A 11 -17.12 14.19 8.89
N VAL A 12 -16.04 14.71 8.30
CA VAL A 12 -14.66 14.27 8.53
C VAL A 12 -14.27 14.49 10.00
N GLU A 13 -14.55 15.69 10.56
CA GLU A 13 -14.30 16.02 11.96
C GLU A 13 -14.97 15.01 12.90
N ARG A 14 -16.26 14.77 12.75
CA ARG A 14 -17.00 13.82 13.60
C ARG A 14 -16.54 12.38 13.45
N ALA A 15 -16.17 11.96 12.22
CA ALA A 15 -15.63 10.63 11.98
C ALA A 15 -14.30 10.45 12.70
N THR A 16 -13.42 11.47 12.61
CA THR A 16 -12.11 11.50 13.27
C THR A 16 -12.26 11.49 14.80
N ASP A 17 -13.16 12.31 15.36
CA ASP A 17 -13.45 12.36 16.79
C ASP A 17 -13.91 10.98 17.33
N ARG A 18 -14.83 10.34 16.62
CA ARG A 18 -15.33 9.01 17.01
C ARG A 18 -14.23 7.95 16.95
N LEU A 19 -13.40 7.98 15.90
CA LEU A 19 -12.34 7.01 15.72
C LEU A 19 -11.23 7.18 16.76
N SER A 20 -10.85 8.42 17.09
CA SER A 20 -9.78 8.76 18.03
C SER A 20 -10.04 8.32 19.47
N ARG A 21 -11.30 8.20 19.89
CA ARG A 21 -11.65 7.77 21.26
C ARG A 21 -10.99 6.47 21.69
N ARG A 22 -10.65 5.60 20.73
CA ARG A 22 -10.06 4.28 20.97
C ARG A 22 -8.74 4.06 20.22
N ARG A 23 -8.07 5.14 19.81
CA ARG A 23 -6.78 5.14 19.10
C ARG A 23 -5.78 6.06 19.80
N VAL A 24 -4.49 5.91 19.49
CA VAL A 24 -3.45 6.81 19.98
C VAL A 24 -3.50 8.09 19.16
N GLY A 25 -3.26 8.03 17.87
CA GLY A 25 -3.37 9.14 16.94
C GLY A 25 -4.08 8.71 15.66
N VAL A 26 -4.82 9.63 15.06
CA VAL A 26 -5.62 9.42 13.84
C VAL A 26 -5.52 10.65 12.96
N VAL A 27 -5.33 10.43 11.67
CA VAL A 27 -5.55 11.44 10.62
C VAL A 27 -6.55 10.87 9.63
N MET A 28 -7.59 11.61 9.31
CA MET A 28 -8.54 11.27 8.25
C MET A 28 -8.62 12.43 7.26
N ALA A 29 -8.56 12.12 5.97
CA ALA A 29 -8.82 13.09 4.91
C ALA A 29 -9.84 12.51 3.94
N ALA A 30 -10.86 13.28 3.55
CA ALA A 30 -11.87 12.83 2.62
C ALA A 30 -12.58 14.01 1.92
N GLY A 31 -13.03 13.76 0.68
CA GLY A 31 -13.77 14.74 -0.12
C GLY A 31 -13.61 14.51 -1.63
N PRO A 32 -14.21 15.37 -2.45
CA PRO A 32 -13.95 15.41 -3.88
C PRO A 32 -12.58 16.05 -4.17
N PRO A 33 -12.03 15.90 -5.40
CA PRO A 33 -10.84 16.63 -5.82
C PRO A 33 -11.01 18.16 -5.62
N GLY A 34 -10.00 18.80 -5.04
CA GLY A 34 -10.04 20.23 -4.71
C GLY A 34 -10.91 20.62 -3.49
N GLY A 35 -11.66 19.67 -2.91
CA GLY A 35 -12.52 19.86 -1.74
C GLY A 35 -12.25 18.88 -0.59
N VAL A 36 -11.05 18.31 -0.54
CA VAL A 36 -10.68 17.37 0.53
C VAL A 36 -10.48 18.11 1.84
N HIS A 37 -11.18 17.65 2.87
CA HIS A 37 -10.98 18.10 4.24
C HIS A 37 -10.16 17.10 5.04
N THR A 38 -9.24 17.58 5.87
CA THR A 38 -8.40 16.76 6.75
C THR A 38 -8.65 17.11 8.20
N ALA A 39 -8.85 16.10 9.02
CA ALA A 39 -8.95 16.22 10.47
C ALA A 39 -8.00 15.24 11.16
N ALA A 40 -7.43 15.66 12.28
CA ALA A 40 -6.51 14.87 13.07
C ALA A 40 -6.81 14.97 14.56
N ARG A 41 -6.58 13.90 15.31
CA ARG A 41 -6.80 13.80 16.75
C ARG A 41 -5.82 12.85 17.41
N GLY A 42 -5.63 13.05 18.71
CA GLY A 42 -4.82 12.16 19.54
C GLY A 42 -3.36 12.57 19.55
N ASP A 43 -2.46 11.60 19.61
CA ASP A 43 -1.03 11.79 19.86
C ASP A 43 -0.19 11.04 18.81
N THR A 44 0.88 11.66 18.34
CA THR A 44 1.89 11.02 17.47
C THR A 44 2.71 9.94 18.19
N GLY A 45 2.55 9.79 19.48
CA GLY A 45 3.44 9.01 20.36
C GLY A 45 4.64 9.82 20.88
N ARG A 46 4.69 11.14 20.54
CA ARG A 46 5.74 12.08 20.92
C ARG A 46 5.19 13.29 21.70
N GLY A 47 3.94 13.22 22.20
CA GLY A 47 3.29 14.32 22.91
C GLY A 47 2.72 15.42 22.00
N ALA A 48 2.66 15.22 20.71
CA ALA A 48 2.12 16.17 19.73
C ALA A 48 0.88 15.60 19.03
N THR A 49 -0.10 16.44 18.72
CA THR A 49 -1.23 16.06 17.87
C THR A 49 -0.73 15.83 16.44
N PRO A 50 -1.10 14.72 15.78
CA PRO A 50 -0.77 14.54 14.38
C PRO A 50 -1.48 15.57 13.50
N ASP A 51 -0.97 15.77 12.29
CA ASP A 51 -1.53 16.65 11.26
C ASP A 51 -1.50 15.99 9.87
N ALA A 52 -1.83 16.76 8.83
CA ALA A 52 -1.82 16.29 7.44
C ALA A 52 -0.41 15.88 6.95
N HIS A 53 0.67 16.36 7.59
CA HIS A 53 2.06 16.15 7.22
C HIS A 53 2.81 15.19 8.16
N THR A 54 2.13 14.62 9.13
CA THR A 54 2.68 13.58 10.00
C THR A 54 2.85 12.29 9.19
N LEU A 55 4.05 11.69 9.25
CA LEU A 55 4.34 10.44 8.54
C LEU A 55 3.85 9.23 9.34
N PHE A 56 3.25 8.28 8.64
CA PHE A 56 2.81 6.99 9.15
C PHE A 56 3.35 5.88 8.26
N GLU A 57 3.64 4.71 8.82
CA GLU A 57 3.82 3.50 8.02
C GLU A 57 2.48 3.16 7.35
N ILE A 58 2.47 3.12 6.02
CA ILE A 58 1.25 2.79 5.27
C ILE A 58 1.11 1.28 5.00
N GLY A 59 2.14 0.49 5.35
CA GLY A 59 2.11 -0.96 5.22
C GLY A 59 1.67 -1.39 3.82
N SER A 60 0.73 -2.32 3.73
CA SER A 60 0.32 -2.89 2.44
C SER A 60 -0.30 -1.91 1.45
N VAL A 61 -0.64 -0.67 1.83
CA VAL A 61 -0.98 0.38 0.86
C VAL A 61 0.20 0.66 -0.09
N THR A 62 1.46 0.35 0.30
CA THR A 62 2.61 0.32 -0.61
C THR A 62 2.35 -0.45 -1.89
N LYS A 63 1.52 -1.49 -1.86
CA LYS A 63 1.25 -2.35 -3.02
C LYS A 63 0.60 -1.60 -4.19
N VAL A 64 -0.20 -0.57 -3.91
CA VAL A 64 -0.79 0.23 -5.00
C VAL A 64 0.26 1.11 -5.67
N PHE A 65 1.31 1.53 -4.95
CA PHE A 65 2.49 2.19 -5.54
C PHE A 65 3.33 1.20 -6.36
N THR A 66 3.57 0.01 -5.84
CA THR A 66 4.29 -1.05 -6.57
C THR A 66 3.58 -1.43 -7.86
N ALA A 67 2.24 -1.49 -7.83
CA ALA A 67 1.43 -1.75 -9.01
C ALA A 67 1.43 -0.57 -10.01
N LEU A 68 1.49 0.67 -9.53
CA LEU A 68 1.62 1.83 -10.39
C LEU A 68 3.02 1.89 -11.05
N LEU A 69 4.09 1.51 -10.34
CA LEU A 69 5.42 1.32 -10.94
C LEU A 69 5.41 0.24 -12.03
N LEU A 70 4.73 -0.88 -11.78
CA LEU A 70 4.55 -1.91 -12.80
C LEU A 70 3.86 -1.32 -14.04
N ALA A 71 2.76 -0.62 -13.85
CA ALA A 71 1.97 -0.02 -14.93
C ALA A 71 2.75 1.07 -15.68
N ASP A 72 3.51 1.92 -14.99
CA ASP A 72 4.40 2.92 -15.59
C ASP A 72 5.46 2.24 -16.49
N GLY A 73 6.08 1.16 -16.02
CA GLY A 73 7.04 0.41 -16.84
C GLY A 73 6.39 -0.27 -18.05
N VAL A 74 5.13 -0.69 -17.96
CA VAL A 74 4.38 -1.21 -19.12
C VAL A 74 4.14 -0.08 -20.13
N VAL A 75 3.69 1.08 -19.69
CA VAL A 75 3.46 2.25 -20.56
C VAL A 75 4.75 2.69 -21.23
N ARG A 76 5.87 2.63 -20.53
CA ARG A 76 7.21 2.93 -21.10
C ARG A 76 7.80 1.83 -21.97
N GLY A 77 7.10 0.71 -22.15
CA GLY A 77 7.59 -0.42 -22.97
C GLY A 77 8.76 -1.19 -22.35
N GLN A 78 9.04 -1.05 -21.05
CA GLN A 78 10.13 -1.74 -20.36
C GLN A 78 9.83 -3.23 -20.12
N TRP A 79 8.56 -3.56 -19.95
CA TRP A 79 8.02 -4.91 -19.78
C TRP A 79 6.54 -4.92 -20.13
N ARG A 80 5.95 -6.12 -20.12
CA ARG A 80 4.52 -6.33 -20.36
C ARG A 80 3.89 -6.97 -19.11
N LEU A 81 2.58 -6.94 -18.99
CA LEU A 81 1.87 -7.62 -17.88
C LEU A 81 2.08 -9.13 -17.91
N ASP A 82 2.18 -9.71 -19.10
CA ASP A 82 2.42 -11.13 -19.33
C ASP A 82 3.91 -11.53 -19.33
N THR A 83 4.83 -10.57 -19.12
CA THR A 83 6.26 -10.88 -18.96
C THR A 83 6.47 -11.86 -17.82
N PRO A 84 7.15 -13.01 -18.05
CA PRO A 84 7.54 -13.93 -16.99
C PRO A 84 8.43 -13.23 -15.97
N VAL A 85 8.13 -13.40 -14.69
CA VAL A 85 8.90 -12.74 -13.60
C VAL A 85 10.38 -13.14 -13.63
N ARG A 86 10.67 -14.39 -14.05
CA ARG A 86 12.05 -14.89 -14.15
C ARG A 86 12.93 -14.07 -15.07
N ASP A 87 12.35 -13.44 -16.11
CA ASP A 87 13.11 -12.68 -17.10
C ASP A 87 13.65 -11.36 -16.55
N LEU A 88 13.10 -10.91 -15.42
CA LEU A 88 13.49 -9.66 -14.73
C LEU A 88 14.26 -9.92 -13.44
N LEU A 89 14.38 -11.16 -12.98
CA LEU A 89 15.11 -11.51 -11.76
C LEU A 89 16.59 -11.78 -12.04
N PRO A 90 17.45 -11.71 -11.04
CA PRO A 90 18.86 -12.11 -11.17
C PRO A 90 19.00 -13.53 -11.74
N THR A 91 19.94 -13.68 -12.66
CA THR A 91 20.24 -14.98 -13.31
C THR A 91 20.45 -16.09 -12.26
N GLY A 92 19.82 -17.25 -12.49
CA GLY A 92 19.90 -18.39 -11.58
C GLY A 92 18.91 -18.36 -10.42
N THR A 93 17.96 -17.42 -10.42
CA THR A 93 16.84 -17.44 -9.46
C THR A 93 15.92 -18.62 -9.78
N ASP A 94 15.77 -19.51 -8.83
CA ASP A 94 14.91 -20.70 -8.93
C ASP A 94 13.47 -20.33 -8.55
N LEU A 95 12.64 -20.06 -9.56
CA LEU A 95 11.23 -19.71 -9.40
C LEU A 95 10.34 -20.96 -9.50
N PRO A 96 9.32 -21.06 -8.63
CA PRO A 96 8.31 -22.09 -8.81
C PRO A 96 7.48 -21.86 -10.07
N GLY A 97 7.10 -22.92 -10.75
CA GLY A 97 6.41 -22.92 -12.04
C GLY A 97 7.34 -23.38 -13.17
N GLY A 98 6.79 -24.10 -14.13
CA GLY A 98 7.54 -24.57 -15.31
C GLY A 98 7.65 -23.49 -16.39
N ASP A 99 8.35 -23.84 -17.48
CA ASP A 99 8.44 -22.98 -18.66
C ASP A 99 7.09 -22.86 -19.38
N ASP A 100 6.25 -23.89 -19.27
CA ASP A 100 4.94 -23.95 -19.92
C ASP A 100 3.86 -23.13 -19.18
N ASP A 101 4.09 -22.77 -17.89
CA ASP A 101 3.12 -22.04 -17.08
C ASP A 101 3.84 -21.05 -16.12
N PRO A 102 4.48 -20.01 -16.67
CA PRO A 102 5.30 -19.10 -15.88
C PRO A 102 4.44 -18.16 -15.02
N ILE A 103 4.96 -17.83 -13.84
CA ILE A 103 4.43 -16.71 -13.06
C ILE A 103 4.76 -15.42 -13.79
N THR A 104 3.75 -14.62 -14.12
CA THR A 104 3.89 -13.31 -14.79
C THR A 104 3.80 -12.15 -13.80
N LEU A 105 4.19 -10.94 -14.25
CA LEU A 105 4.06 -9.71 -13.48
C LEU A 105 2.60 -9.45 -13.10
N GLN A 106 1.65 -9.71 -14.01
CA GLN A 106 0.21 -9.61 -13.73
C GLN A 106 -0.20 -10.55 -12.60
N HIS A 107 0.26 -11.80 -12.61
CA HIS A 107 -0.08 -12.78 -11.57
C HIS A 107 0.35 -12.31 -10.18
N LEU A 108 1.52 -11.64 -10.06
CA LEU A 108 1.96 -11.05 -8.81
C LEU A 108 1.08 -9.88 -8.38
N ALA A 109 0.81 -8.96 -9.31
CA ALA A 109 0.05 -7.73 -9.05
C ALA A 109 -1.45 -7.97 -8.76
N THR A 110 -1.99 -9.14 -9.13
CA THR A 110 -3.40 -9.51 -8.89
C THR A 110 -3.57 -10.61 -7.83
N HIS A 111 -2.49 -11.01 -7.16
CA HIS A 111 -2.51 -12.09 -6.16
C HIS A 111 -2.95 -13.45 -6.71
N THR A 112 -2.71 -13.72 -7.98
CA THR A 112 -3.07 -14.98 -8.66
C THR A 112 -1.87 -15.85 -8.99
N SER A 113 -0.68 -15.52 -8.48
CA SER A 113 0.56 -16.26 -8.74
C SER A 113 0.64 -17.64 -8.10
N GLY A 114 -0.26 -18.00 -7.19
CA GLY A 114 -0.19 -19.24 -6.41
C GLY A 114 0.85 -19.22 -5.29
N LEU A 115 1.68 -18.16 -5.19
CA LEU A 115 2.70 -18.03 -4.14
C LEU A 115 2.09 -17.92 -2.74
N PRO A 116 2.78 -18.41 -1.69
CA PRO A 116 2.30 -18.28 -0.32
C PRO A 116 2.26 -16.81 0.14
N ARG A 117 1.56 -16.56 1.25
CA ARG A 117 1.43 -15.20 1.81
C ARG A 117 2.80 -14.60 2.18
N THR A 118 3.68 -15.41 2.75
CA THR A 118 5.00 -15.01 3.26
C THR A 118 6.05 -15.98 2.77
N PRO A 119 7.33 -15.61 2.71
CA PRO A 119 8.43 -16.55 2.44
C PRO A 119 8.39 -17.75 3.41
N GLY A 120 8.71 -18.93 2.92
CA GLY A 120 8.46 -20.22 3.60
C GLY A 120 9.25 -20.49 4.89
N ARG A 121 10.07 -19.57 5.34
CA ARG A 121 10.83 -19.66 6.59
C ARG A 121 10.84 -18.35 7.37
N LEU A 122 9.68 -17.75 7.55
CA LEU A 122 9.54 -16.90 8.75
C LEU A 122 9.55 -17.89 9.93
N GLY A 123 10.65 -17.91 10.68
CA GLY A 123 10.86 -18.85 11.75
C GLY A 123 9.79 -18.74 12.82
N LEU A 124 9.56 -19.80 13.57
CA LEU A 124 8.64 -19.80 14.70
C LEU A 124 9.01 -18.71 15.73
N ARG A 125 10.31 -18.38 15.83
CA ARG A 125 10.84 -17.34 16.74
C ARG A 125 10.42 -15.94 16.30
N GLU A 126 10.52 -15.58 15.02
CA GLU A 126 10.15 -14.29 14.47
C GLU A 126 8.64 -14.06 14.58
N ASN A 127 7.85 -15.08 14.30
CA ASN A 127 6.40 -15.04 14.52
C ASN A 127 6.05 -14.87 16.00
N LEU A 128 6.74 -15.54 16.90
CA LEU A 128 6.51 -15.41 18.33
C LEU A 128 6.97 -14.04 18.87
N ALA A 129 8.11 -13.53 18.41
CA ALA A 129 8.57 -12.18 18.70
C ALA A 129 7.57 -11.13 18.21
N HIS A 130 7.10 -11.25 16.96
CA HIS A 130 6.05 -10.40 16.42
C HIS A 130 4.79 -10.38 17.29
N VAL A 131 4.28 -11.56 17.68
CA VAL A 131 3.09 -11.67 18.53
C VAL A 131 3.32 -11.04 19.90
N ARG A 132 4.52 -11.17 20.47
CA ARG A 132 4.83 -10.65 21.82
C ARG A 132 5.16 -9.16 21.84
N THR A 133 5.92 -8.66 20.88
CA THR A 133 6.51 -7.31 20.91
C THR A 133 6.01 -6.38 19.80
N GLY A 134 5.39 -6.92 18.74
CA GLY A 134 5.06 -6.17 17.54
C GLY A 134 6.27 -5.93 16.63
N ALA A 135 7.41 -6.60 16.90
CA ALA A 135 8.60 -6.51 16.08
C ALA A 135 8.30 -6.89 14.62
N ASP A 136 9.10 -6.33 13.72
CA ASP A 136 9.02 -6.68 12.29
C ASP A 136 9.38 -8.17 12.11
N PRO A 137 8.45 -9.01 11.65
CA PRO A 137 8.75 -10.42 11.39
C PRO A 137 9.68 -10.59 10.18
N TYR A 138 9.96 -9.53 9.44
CA TYR A 138 10.80 -9.51 8.23
C TYR A 138 12.14 -8.80 8.46
N VAL A 139 12.48 -8.42 9.70
CA VAL A 139 13.66 -7.60 10.02
C VAL A 139 14.98 -8.19 9.50
N ASP A 140 15.14 -9.51 9.60
CA ASP A 140 16.32 -10.24 9.15
C ASP A 140 16.21 -10.71 7.68
N LEU A 141 15.12 -10.38 7.00
CA LEU A 141 14.90 -10.79 5.64
C LEU A 141 15.62 -9.86 4.68
N THR A 142 16.61 -10.38 3.98
CA THR A 142 17.26 -9.71 2.85
C THR A 142 16.64 -10.15 1.54
N GLU A 143 16.85 -9.38 0.47
CA GLU A 143 16.45 -9.76 -0.88
C GLU A 143 17.00 -11.14 -1.26
N SER A 144 18.30 -11.38 -0.98
CA SER A 144 18.94 -12.67 -1.24
C SER A 144 18.24 -13.83 -0.52
N ASN A 145 17.80 -13.61 0.74
CA ASN A 145 17.06 -14.61 1.49
C ASN A 145 15.67 -14.86 0.92
N VAL A 146 15.01 -13.81 0.41
CA VAL A 146 13.72 -13.94 -0.28
C VAL A 146 13.88 -14.78 -1.53
N LEU A 147 14.85 -14.47 -2.38
CA LEU A 147 15.13 -15.22 -3.62
C LEU A 147 15.56 -16.66 -3.34
N ALA A 148 16.45 -16.88 -2.37
CA ALA A 148 16.83 -18.23 -1.95
C ALA A 148 15.65 -19.04 -1.39
N GLY A 149 14.71 -18.37 -0.72
CA GLY A 149 13.50 -18.97 -0.18
C GLY A 149 12.47 -19.40 -1.23
N LEU A 150 12.65 -19.01 -2.50
CA LEU A 150 11.80 -19.46 -3.61
C LEU A 150 12.12 -20.88 -4.04
N ARG A 151 13.36 -21.32 -3.82
CA ARG A 151 13.83 -22.66 -4.20
C ARG A 151 12.96 -23.75 -3.57
N GLY A 152 12.42 -24.62 -4.44
CA GLY A 152 11.59 -25.74 -4.01
C GLY A 152 10.20 -25.36 -3.51
N LEU A 153 9.79 -24.07 -3.58
CA LEU A 153 8.41 -23.69 -3.35
C LEU A 153 7.54 -24.34 -4.42
N ARG A 154 6.45 -24.94 -3.98
CA ARG A 154 5.41 -25.43 -4.91
C ARG A 154 4.24 -24.47 -4.83
N PRO A 155 3.86 -23.83 -5.95
CA PRO A 155 2.63 -23.04 -5.99
C PRO A 155 1.45 -23.93 -5.60
N ARG A 156 0.55 -23.41 -4.80
CA ARG A 156 -0.64 -24.17 -4.39
C ARG A 156 -1.66 -24.33 -5.50
N ARG A 157 -1.49 -23.60 -6.59
CA ARG A 157 -2.33 -23.59 -7.80
C ARG A 157 -1.50 -23.10 -8.98
N HIS A 158 -1.93 -23.41 -10.17
CA HIS A 158 -1.37 -22.83 -11.39
C HIS A 158 -1.54 -21.31 -11.39
N PRO A 159 -0.55 -20.54 -11.86
CA PRO A 159 -0.65 -19.09 -11.99
C PRO A 159 -1.88 -18.70 -12.82
N GLY A 160 -2.54 -17.61 -12.42
CA GLY A 160 -3.75 -17.12 -13.09
C GLY A 160 -5.04 -17.86 -12.73
N GLN A 161 -4.98 -19.02 -12.08
CA GLN A 161 -6.16 -19.82 -11.81
C GLN A 161 -6.80 -19.54 -10.43
N GLY A 162 -8.13 -19.54 -10.42
CA GLY A 162 -8.95 -19.46 -9.21
C GLY A 162 -9.02 -18.07 -8.57
N THR A 163 -9.53 -18.01 -7.34
CA THR A 163 -9.69 -16.75 -6.61
C THR A 163 -8.35 -16.18 -6.12
N PRO A 164 -8.16 -14.84 -6.12
CA PRO A 164 -6.96 -14.21 -5.61
C PRO A 164 -6.63 -14.65 -4.17
N ARG A 165 -5.36 -14.92 -3.94
CA ARG A 165 -4.85 -15.24 -2.60
C ARG A 165 -3.76 -14.23 -2.24
N TYR A 166 -4.08 -13.36 -1.30
CA TYR A 166 -3.21 -12.29 -0.86
C TYR A 166 -1.79 -12.80 -0.53
N SER A 167 -0.79 -12.25 -1.22
CA SER A 167 0.62 -12.64 -1.08
C SER A 167 1.52 -11.41 -0.89
N ASN A 168 2.15 -11.29 0.27
CA ASN A 168 3.23 -10.32 0.50
C ASN A 168 4.48 -10.73 -0.29
N LEU A 169 4.77 -12.04 -0.35
CA LEU A 169 5.87 -12.57 -1.15
C LEU A 169 5.73 -12.18 -2.62
N GLY A 170 4.50 -12.28 -3.17
CA GLY A 170 4.25 -11.89 -4.57
C GLY A 170 4.58 -10.44 -4.85
N PHE A 171 4.14 -9.51 -3.99
CA PHE A 171 4.46 -8.09 -4.15
C PHE A 171 5.90 -7.73 -3.80
N GLY A 172 6.51 -8.43 -2.85
CA GLY A 172 7.95 -8.32 -2.60
C GLY A 172 8.74 -8.70 -3.83
N LEU A 173 8.40 -9.86 -4.44
CA LEU A 173 9.04 -10.34 -5.66
C LEU A 173 8.81 -9.41 -6.86
N LEU A 174 7.60 -8.81 -6.99
CA LEU A 174 7.32 -7.81 -8.00
C LEU A 174 8.23 -6.58 -7.86
N GLY A 175 8.42 -6.10 -6.62
CA GLY A 175 9.37 -5.01 -6.34
C GLY A 175 10.81 -5.41 -6.72
N ILE A 176 11.27 -6.58 -6.31
CA ILE A 176 12.61 -7.11 -6.64
C ILE A 176 12.80 -7.22 -8.17
N ALA A 177 11.83 -7.75 -8.90
CA ALA A 177 11.91 -7.87 -10.34
C ALA A 177 12.12 -6.51 -11.03
N MET A 178 11.36 -5.49 -10.62
CA MET A 178 11.49 -4.14 -11.17
C MET A 178 12.82 -3.47 -10.80
N THR A 179 13.30 -3.62 -9.57
CA THR A 179 14.60 -3.09 -9.14
C THR A 179 15.76 -3.79 -9.86
N SER A 180 15.71 -5.11 -10.01
CA SER A 180 16.70 -5.87 -10.79
C SER A 180 16.75 -5.42 -12.25
N ALA A 181 15.59 -5.26 -12.90
CA ALA A 181 15.49 -4.87 -14.30
C ALA A 181 15.98 -3.44 -14.57
N THR A 182 15.87 -2.54 -13.59
CA THR A 182 16.21 -1.12 -13.73
C THR A 182 17.56 -0.74 -13.13
N GLY A 183 18.10 -1.58 -12.25
CA GLY A 183 19.31 -1.28 -11.48
C GLY A 183 19.13 -0.18 -10.40
N ALA A 184 17.89 0.27 -10.16
CA ALA A 184 17.57 1.30 -9.18
C ALA A 184 16.91 0.69 -7.94
N ASP A 185 17.12 1.26 -6.75
CA ASP A 185 16.43 0.82 -5.55
C ASP A 185 14.93 1.16 -5.59
N PHE A 186 14.12 0.41 -4.81
CA PHE A 186 12.67 0.56 -4.82
C PHE A 186 12.20 1.97 -4.42
N GLY A 187 12.85 2.56 -3.41
CA GLY A 187 12.49 3.90 -2.97
C GLY A 187 12.82 4.97 -4.02
N ALA A 188 13.95 4.83 -4.74
CA ALA A 188 14.29 5.71 -5.86
C ALA A 188 13.26 5.61 -6.98
N LEU A 189 12.85 4.38 -7.36
CA LEU A 189 11.81 4.19 -8.37
C LEU A 189 10.49 4.85 -7.96
N VAL A 190 10.04 4.67 -6.72
CA VAL A 190 8.82 5.30 -6.22
C VAL A 190 8.96 6.82 -6.22
N ARG A 191 10.07 7.36 -5.71
CA ARG A 191 10.33 8.80 -5.67
C ARG A 191 10.31 9.42 -7.08
N ASP A 192 11.08 8.85 -8.00
CA ASP A 192 11.34 9.48 -9.29
C ASP A 192 10.19 9.30 -10.28
N ARG A 193 9.50 8.16 -10.24
CA ARG A 193 8.45 7.82 -11.20
C ARG A 193 7.03 8.11 -10.74
N ILE A 194 6.80 8.21 -9.43
CA ILE A 194 5.46 8.44 -8.87
C ILE A 194 5.43 9.71 -8.03
N CYS A 195 6.27 9.78 -6.98
CA CYS A 195 6.17 10.86 -6.00
C CYS A 195 6.56 12.21 -6.58
N GLY A 196 7.62 12.28 -7.40
CA GLY A 196 8.04 13.51 -8.07
C GLY A 196 6.94 14.06 -8.97
N PRO A 197 6.42 13.31 -9.95
CA PRO A 197 5.31 13.75 -10.80
C PRO A 197 4.05 14.15 -10.05
N LEU A 198 3.74 13.52 -8.93
CA LEU A 198 2.54 13.81 -8.12
C LEU A 198 2.77 14.83 -6.99
N GLY A 199 3.98 15.38 -6.84
CA GLY A 199 4.31 16.34 -5.79
C GLY A 199 4.19 15.77 -4.37
N MET A 200 4.67 14.54 -4.14
CA MET A 200 4.54 13.77 -2.90
C MET A 200 5.89 13.61 -2.18
N PRO A 201 6.44 14.68 -1.57
CA PRO A 201 7.80 14.67 -1.01
C PRO A 201 7.94 13.81 0.26
N ASP A 202 6.84 13.49 0.94
CA ASP A 202 6.83 12.77 2.22
C ASP A 202 6.42 11.29 2.08
N THR A 203 6.44 10.75 0.85
CA THR A 203 6.23 9.32 0.60
C THR A 203 7.56 8.65 0.28
N VAL A 204 8.10 7.94 1.27
CA VAL A 204 9.50 7.46 1.26
C VAL A 204 9.62 6.08 1.94
N THR A 205 10.72 5.37 1.66
CA THR A 205 11.19 4.26 2.49
C THR A 205 11.98 4.78 3.70
N GLU A 206 12.14 3.96 4.74
CA GLU A 206 12.87 4.37 5.95
C GLU A 206 14.29 4.86 5.67
N ASP A 207 14.97 4.18 4.76
CA ASP A 207 16.38 4.48 4.45
C ASP A 207 16.55 5.80 3.70
N GLN A 208 15.50 6.32 3.07
CA GLN A 208 15.50 7.61 2.35
C GLN A 208 15.01 8.79 3.18
N MET A 209 14.54 8.55 4.40
CA MET A 209 14.00 9.63 5.24
C MET A 209 15.05 10.67 5.60
N THR A 210 14.71 11.93 5.43
CA THR A 210 15.45 13.07 5.99
C THR A 210 15.26 13.14 7.51
N ASP A 211 16.12 13.90 8.20
CA ASP A 211 15.97 14.13 9.65
C ASP A 211 14.65 14.82 9.98
N ASP A 212 14.17 15.71 9.12
CA ASP A 212 12.88 16.35 9.30
C ASP A 212 11.74 15.34 9.24
N GLN A 213 11.72 14.48 8.24
CA GLN A 213 10.75 13.40 8.11
C GLN A 213 10.76 12.44 9.30
N ARG A 214 11.97 12.11 9.82
CA ARG A 214 12.11 11.29 11.04
C ARG A 214 11.46 11.95 12.26
N ARG A 215 11.65 13.27 12.43
CA ARG A 215 11.01 14.05 13.51
C ARG A 215 9.48 14.05 13.39
N ARG A 216 8.95 14.20 12.18
CA ARG A 216 7.51 14.21 11.90
C ARG A 216 6.86 12.83 11.86
N THR A 217 7.63 11.74 11.96
CA THR A 217 7.09 10.39 11.96
C THR A 217 6.44 10.06 13.30
N ALA A 218 5.19 9.61 13.24
CA ALA A 218 4.49 9.08 14.41
C ALA A 218 5.16 7.79 14.91
N LEU A 219 5.09 7.54 16.21
CA LEU A 219 5.50 6.27 16.80
C LEU A 219 4.34 5.27 16.77
N GLY A 220 4.64 4.04 16.36
CA GLY A 220 3.66 2.97 16.27
C GLY A 220 3.27 2.40 17.64
N HIS A 221 2.02 1.93 17.76
CA HIS A 221 1.50 1.38 19.01
C HIS A 221 0.69 0.09 18.77
N ARG A 222 0.91 -0.90 19.61
CA ARG A 222 0.05 -2.09 19.71
C ARG A 222 -1.21 -1.82 20.54
N SER A 223 -1.08 -0.98 21.53
CA SER A 223 -2.17 -0.47 22.36
C SER A 223 -1.78 0.92 22.86
N ARG A 224 -2.69 1.65 23.52
CA ARG A 224 -2.38 2.98 24.09
C ARG A 224 -1.17 3.01 25.04
N ARG A 225 -0.81 1.87 25.61
CA ARG A 225 0.28 1.76 26.60
C ARG A 225 1.50 0.96 26.10
N ARG A 226 1.45 0.42 24.88
CA ARG A 226 2.50 -0.45 24.34
C ARG A 226 2.89 0.05 22.95
N GLY A 227 4.12 0.54 22.83
CA GLY A 227 4.75 0.85 21.55
C GLY A 227 4.95 -0.38 20.68
N ALA A 228 5.32 -0.14 19.45
CA ALA A 228 5.72 -1.16 18.48
C ALA A 228 6.96 -0.69 17.75
N GLU A 229 7.81 -1.63 17.38
CA GLU A 229 8.98 -1.38 16.54
C GLU A 229 8.54 -1.03 15.10
N PRO A 230 9.29 -0.17 14.40
CA PRO A 230 9.03 0.14 13.00
C PRO A 230 9.30 -1.07 12.10
N TRP A 231 8.59 -1.12 10.97
CA TRP A 231 8.72 -2.17 9.95
C TRP A 231 9.33 -1.63 8.66
N PRO A 232 10.66 -1.70 8.51
CA PRO A 232 11.34 -1.24 7.30
C PRO A 232 11.11 -2.14 6.08
N LEU A 233 10.82 -3.40 6.23
CA LEU A 233 10.62 -4.42 5.17
C LEU A 233 11.69 -4.38 4.06
N ARG A 234 12.98 -4.21 4.41
CA ARG A 234 14.09 -4.01 3.47
C ARG A 234 14.22 -5.12 2.43
N GLY A 235 13.97 -6.37 2.80
CA GLY A 235 14.05 -7.52 1.88
C GLY A 235 12.87 -7.64 0.90
N MET A 236 11.78 -6.94 1.15
CA MET A 236 10.57 -6.97 0.31
C MET A 236 9.87 -5.60 0.30
N PRO A 237 10.54 -4.51 -0.11
CA PRO A 237 10.00 -3.16 0.04
C PRO A 237 8.70 -2.95 -0.71
N GLY A 238 8.51 -3.58 -1.87
CA GLY A 238 7.28 -3.52 -2.65
C GLY A 238 6.05 -4.09 -1.95
N ALA A 239 6.22 -4.86 -0.88
CA ALA A 239 5.12 -5.42 -0.11
C ALA A 239 4.54 -4.47 0.95
N GLY A 240 5.33 -3.45 1.44
CA GLY A 240 4.84 -2.67 2.55
C GLY A 240 5.79 -1.63 3.19
N ALA A 241 6.91 -1.27 2.56
CA ALA A 241 7.96 -0.47 3.18
C ALA A 241 7.72 1.04 3.25
N LEU A 242 6.71 1.57 2.54
CA LEU A 242 6.52 3.02 2.44
C LEU A 242 5.94 3.62 3.73
N ARG A 243 6.40 4.81 4.01
CA ARG A 243 5.80 5.78 4.90
C ARG A 243 5.23 6.91 4.08
N SER A 244 4.11 7.47 4.51
CA SER A 244 3.47 8.58 3.82
C SER A 244 2.67 9.44 4.79
N THR A 245 2.16 10.56 4.29
CA THR A 245 1.31 11.52 5.01
C THR A 245 -0.10 11.53 4.42
N ALA A 246 -1.06 12.07 5.15
CA ALA A 246 -2.40 12.27 4.61
C ALA A 246 -2.41 13.24 3.42
N ALA A 247 -1.54 14.25 3.43
CA ALA A 247 -1.39 15.21 2.33
C ALA A 247 -0.93 14.53 1.04
N ASP A 248 0.12 13.70 1.11
CA ASP A 248 0.63 12.97 -0.05
C ASP A 248 -0.36 11.92 -0.54
N MET A 249 -0.96 11.14 0.38
CA MET A 249 -1.96 10.15 0.02
C MET A 249 -3.18 10.78 -0.66
N THR A 250 -3.56 11.99 -0.27
CA THR A 250 -4.63 12.76 -0.93
C THR A 250 -4.26 13.09 -2.38
N ARG A 251 -3.01 13.50 -2.66
CA ARG A 251 -2.52 13.74 -4.03
C ARG A 251 -2.53 12.45 -4.86
N PHE A 252 -2.05 11.37 -4.28
CA PHE A 252 -2.07 10.06 -4.92
C PHE A 252 -3.49 9.63 -5.33
N LEU A 253 -4.45 9.76 -4.42
CA LEU A 253 -5.85 9.39 -4.69
C LEU A 253 -6.53 10.36 -5.65
N ALA A 254 -6.19 11.66 -5.60
CA ALA A 254 -6.69 12.64 -6.57
C ALA A 254 -6.28 12.31 -8.01
N ALA A 255 -5.03 11.87 -8.23
CA ALA A 255 -4.57 11.37 -9.52
C ALA A 255 -5.35 10.13 -9.97
N HIS A 256 -5.83 9.28 -9.05
CA HIS A 256 -6.68 8.14 -9.39
C HIS A 256 -8.13 8.54 -9.68
N LEU A 257 -8.62 9.67 -9.16
CA LEU A 257 -9.93 10.21 -9.48
C LEU A 257 -9.96 10.95 -10.83
N ASP A 258 -8.87 11.60 -11.17
CA ASP A 258 -8.73 12.34 -12.41
C ASP A 258 -7.35 12.09 -13.04
N PRO A 259 -7.17 10.93 -13.66
CA PRO A 259 -5.88 10.55 -14.25
C PRO A 259 -5.36 11.53 -15.30
N SER A 260 -6.24 12.24 -15.99
CA SER A 260 -5.86 13.22 -17.03
C SER A 260 -5.10 14.44 -16.49
N THR A 261 -5.04 14.62 -15.17
CA THR A 261 -4.32 15.72 -14.52
C THR A 261 -2.84 15.42 -14.25
N THR A 262 -2.35 14.25 -14.66
CA THR A 262 -0.98 13.79 -14.39
C THR A 262 -0.37 13.11 -15.61
N ASP A 263 0.96 13.19 -15.73
CA ASP A 263 1.74 12.45 -16.74
C ASP A 263 1.69 10.93 -16.55
N LEU A 264 1.07 10.45 -15.45
CA LEU A 264 0.87 9.04 -15.17
C LEU A 264 -0.51 8.53 -15.61
N GLU A 265 -1.25 9.28 -16.45
CA GLU A 265 -2.62 8.95 -16.83
C GLU A 265 -2.79 7.49 -17.26
N ASP A 266 -2.03 7.04 -18.26
CA ASP A 266 -2.16 5.68 -18.81
C ASP A 266 -1.80 4.62 -17.77
N ALA A 267 -0.77 4.86 -16.96
CA ALA A 267 -0.37 3.96 -15.90
C ALA A 267 -1.45 3.86 -14.81
N VAL A 268 -2.03 4.97 -14.38
CA VAL A 268 -3.12 5.00 -13.41
C VAL A 268 -4.33 4.25 -13.96
N ARG A 269 -4.77 4.53 -15.20
CA ARG A 269 -5.88 3.83 -15.85
C ARG A 269 -5.63 2.33 -15.94
N LEU A 270 -4.40 1.91 -16.25
CA LEU A 270 -4.02 0.50 -16.30
C LEU A 270 -4.17 -0.18 -14.92
N THR A 271 -3.81 0.51 -13.83
CA THR A 271 -3.99 -0.07 -12.49
C THR A 271 -5.45 -0.24 -12.09
N GLN A 272 -6.33 0.62 -12.61
CA GLN A 272 -7.76 0.61 -12.30
C GLN A 272 -8.55 -0.40 -13.13
N ALA A 273 -8.04 -0.74 -14.31
CA ALA A 273 -8.69 -1.70 -15.18
C ALA A 273 -8.76 -3.10 -14.55
N THR A 274 -9.73 -3.89 -14.97
CA THR A 274 -9.69 -5.34 -14.72
C THR A 274 -8.67 -5.94 -15.68
N PRO A 275 -7.59 -6.55 -15.18
CA PRO A 275 -6.56 -7.09 -16.06
C PRO A 275 -7.12 -8.19 -16.97
N PRO A 276 -6.62 -8.35 -18.19
CA PRO A 276 -6.98 -9.47 -19.04
C PRO A 276 -6.80 -10.80 -18.29
N SER A 277 -7.80 -11.66 -18.33
CA SER A 277 -7.81 -12.93 -17.55
C SER A 277 -7.61 -12.77 -16.04
N GLY A 278 -7.74 -11.55 -15.52
CA GLY A 278 -7.66 -11.25 -14.08
C GLY A 278 -9.00 -11.41 -13.38
N PRO A 279 -8.98 -11.48 -12.04
CA PRO A 279 -10.20 -11.57 -11.23
C PRO A 279 -10.95 -10.23 -11.22
N GLU A 280 -12.28 -10.27 -11.41
CA GLU A 280 -13.14 -9.07 -11.44
C GLU A 280 -13.01 -8.14 -10.22
N ARG A 281 -12.66 -8.71 -9.05
CA ARG A 281 -12.54 -7.97 -7.78
C ARG A 281 -11.17 -7.35 -7.55
N MET A 282 -10.27 -7.42 -8.54
CA MET A 282 -8.93 -6.88 -8.45
C MET A 282 -8.62 -6.00 -9.66
N GLY A 283 -7.99 -4.84 -9.41
CA GLY A 283 -7.12 -4.18 -10.36
C GLY A 283 -5.67 -4.57 -10.08
N LEU A 284 -4.71 -3.92 -10.69
CA LEU A 284 -3.31 -4.11 -10.29
C LEU A 284 -3.11 -3.46 -8.90
N GLY A 285 -2.89 -4.29 -7.89
CA GLY A 285 -2.73 -3.86 -6.50
C GLY A 285 -3.99 -3.37 -5.80
N TRP A 286 -5.05 -3.04 -6.52
CA TRP A 286 -6.29 -2.53 -5.96
C TRP A 286 -7.32 -3.64 -5.70
N HIS A 287 -7.99 -3.59 -4.55
CA HIS A 287 -9.24 -4.29 -4.32
C HIS A 287 -10.40 -3.47 -4.90
N ARG A 288 -11.44 -4.15 -5.41
CA ARG A 288 -12.66 -3.55 -5.94
C ARG A 288 -13.85 -3.88 -5.02
N ALA A 289 -14.59 -2.87 -4.60
CA ALA A 289 -15.75 -3.00 -3.69
C ALA A 289 -17.07 -2.65 -4.40
N GLY A 290 -17.16 -2.87 -5.70
CA GLY A 290 -18.29 -2.52 -6.55
C GLY A 290 -17.88 -1.62 -7.70
N PRO A 291 -18.85 -1.10 -8.49
CA PRO A 291 -18.56 -0.23 -9.61
C PRO A 291 -17.80 1.02 -9.14
N GLY A 292 -16.61 1.26 -9.71
CA GLY A 292 -15.82 2.46 -9.46
C GLY A 292 -15.11 2.57 -8.11
N THR A 293 -15.42 1.71 -7.12
CA THR A 293 -14.79 1.79 -5.80
C THR A 293 -13.54 0.91 -5.74
N LEU A 294 -12.37 1.56 -5.62
CA LEU A 294 -11.08 0.93 -5.42
C LEU A 294 -10.58 1.21 -4.00
N TRP A 295 -9.95 0.22 -3.38
CA TRP A 295 -9.42 0.39 -2.03
C TRP A 295 -8.24 -0.51 -1.76
N HIS A 296 -7.41 -0.11 -0.81
CA HIS A 296 -6.43 -0.98 -0.19
C HIS A 296 -6.23 -0.56 1.27
N ASN A 297 -6.06 -1.53 2.16
CA ASN A 297 -5.67 -1.27 3.54
C ASN A 297 -4.24 -1.71 3.82
N GLY A 298 -3.68 -1.18 4.89
CA GLY A 298 -2.33 -1.49 5.32
C GLY A 298 -2.23 -1.73 6.82
N GLY A 299 -1.23 -2.47 7.18
CA GLY A 299 -0.92 -2.70 8.59
C GLY A 299 0.51 -3.15 8.78
N THR A 300 1.11 -2.65 9.85
CA THR A 300 2.40 -3.04 10.38
C THR A 300 2.28 -3.37 11.87
N GLY A 301 3.39 -3.53 12.57
CA GLY A 301 3.41 -3.81 14.00
C GLY A 301 2.74 -2.74 14.86
N GLY A 302 2.70 -1.49 14.39
CA GLY A 302 2.20 -0.34 15.14
C GLY A 302 1.20 0.55 14.40
N PHE A 303 0.87 0.26 13.14
CA PHE A 303 0.08 1.16 12.31
C PHE A 303 -1.06 0.45 11.57
N ARG A 304 -2.07 1.23 11.22
CA ARG A 304 -3.12 0.87 10.27
C ARG A 304 -3.38 2.03 9.33
N SER A 305 -3.56 1.72 8.08
CA SER A 305 -3.91 2.65 7.01
C SER A 305 -5.02 2.09 6.15
N ILE A 306 -5.79 2.95 5.53
CA ILE A 306 -6.70 2.58 4.45
C ILE A 306 -6.85 3.75 3.49
N THR A 307 -6.88 3.42 2.20
CA THR A 307 -7.17 4.33 1.10
C THR A 307 -8.36 3.82 0.33
N VAL A 308 -9.27 4.72 -0.02
CA VAL A 308 -10.45 4.41 -0.83
C VAL A 308 -10.63 5.52 -1.87
N VAL A 309 -10.91 5.15 -3.08
CA VAL A 309 -11.30 6.06 -4.16
C VAL A 309 -12.58 5.55 -4.81
N ASP A 310 -13.57 6.41 -4.93
CA ASP A 310 -14.80 6.17 -5.67
C ASP A 310 -14.76 7.03 -6.95
N THR A 311 -14.46 6.40 -8.07
CA THR A 311 -14.32 7.07 -9.36
C THR A 311 -15.67 7.48 -9.96
N VAL A 312 -16.77 6.84 -9.54
CA VAL A 312 -18.14 7.19 -9.96
C VAL A 312 -18.65 8.37 -9.13
N GLY A 313 -18.59 8.26 -7.79
CA GLY A 313 -18.97 9.35 -6.88
C GLY A 313 -17.94 10.48 -6.80
N ARG A 314 -16.79 10.38 -7.52
CA ARG A 314 -15.69 11.35 -7.54
C ARG A 314 -15.25 11.78 -6.14
N THR A 315 -15.11 10.83 -5.23
CA THR A 315 -14.69 11.07 -3.85
C THR A 315 -13.54 10.17 -3.45
N LEU A 316 -12.71 10.67 -2.54
CA LEU A 316 -11.61 9.91 -1.95
C LEU A 316 -11.69 9.94 -0.43
N ALA A 317 -11.06 8.94 0.20
CA ALA A 317 -10.82 8.94 1.63
C ALA A 317 -9.52 8.21 1.97
N VAL A 318 -8.77 8.77 2.90
CA VAL A 318 -7.61 8.13 3.52
C VAL A 318 -7.73 8.23 5.04
N THR A 319 -7.35 7.16 5.73
CA THR A 319 -7.23 7.14 7.19
C THR A 319 -5.90 6.53 7.58
N LEU A 320 -5.15 7.25 8.40
CA LEU A 320 -3.87 6.84 8.96
C LEU A 320 -3.98 6.78 10.49
N VAL A 321 -3.52 5.69 11.08
CA VAL A 321 -3.61 5.44 12.53
C VAL A 321 -2.29 4.85 13.01
N ASN A 322 -1.71 5.41 14.06
CA ASN A 322 -0.51 4.87 14.69
C ASN A 322 -0.80 3.83 15.79
N GLN A 323 -1.78 2.96 15.52
CA GLN A 323 -2.11 1.82 16.38
C GLN A 323 -2.64 0.64 15.56
N THR A 324 -2.43 -0.59 16.04
CA THR A 324 -2.80 -1.84 15.32
C THR A 324 -4.30 -2.07 15.15
N ARG A 325 -5.16 -1.21 15.62
CA ARG A 325 -6.61 -1.35 15.53
C ARG A 325 -7.15 -0.73 14.24
N GLY A 326 -7.80 -1.52 13.39
CA GLY A 326 -8.24 -1.12 12.05
C GLY A 326 -9.19 0.08 11.96
N ALA A 327 -9.19 0.70 10.78
CA ALA A 327 -9.96 1.89 10.43
C ALA A 327 -10.90 1.67 9.22
N ASP A 328 -10.94 0.47 8.66
CA ASP A 328 -11.58 0.20 7.37
C ASP A 328 -13.06 0.58 7.36
N LEU A 329 -13.85 0.01 8.27
CA LEU A 329 -15.28 0.29 8.34
C LEU A 329 -15.62 1.77 8.61
N PRO A 330 -14.94 2.49 9.54
CA PRO A 330 -15.13 3.93 9.69
C PRO A 330 -14.85 4.73 8.41
N THR A 331 -13.81 4.39 7.65
CA THR A 331 -13.45 5.07 6.41
C THR A 331 -14.50 4.84 5.31
N PHE A 332 -14.95 3.61 5.11
CA PHE A 332 -16.04 3.34 4.18
C PHE A 332 -17.35 4.01 4.56
N ARG A 333 -17.66 4.11 5.86
CA ARG A 333 -18.84 4.86 6.33
C ARG A 333 -18.72 6.35 6.05
N LEU A 334 -17.52 6.92 6.25
CA LEU A 334 -17.26 8.32 5.93
C LEU A 334 -17.43 8.55 4.43
N LEU A 335 -16.81 7.72 3.57
CA LEU A 335 -16.92 7.86 2.12
C LEU A 335 -18.39 7.86 1.66
N ARG A 336 -19.20 6.92 2.17
CA ARG A 336 -20.63 6.85 1.86
C ARG A 336 -21.42 8.06 2.36
N ALA A 337 -21.00 8.66 3.45
CA ALA A 337 -21.69 9.82 4.03
C ALA A 337 -21.41 11.11 3.26
N ILE A 338 -20.25 11.22 2.57
CA ILE A 338 -19.84 12.39 1.79
C ILE A 338 -20.09 12.21 0.29
N GLY A 339 -20.36 10.99 -0.15
CA GLY A 339 -20.72 10.72 -1.55
C GLY A 339 -22.08 11.29 -1.92
N PRO A 340 -22.35 11.44 -3.21
CA PRO A 340 -23.64 11.93 -3.70
C PRO A 340 -24.81 11.03 -3.34
#